data_f84504faf3bc53cf0849a4feb3ef8831
#
_entry.id   f84504faf3bc53cf0849a4feb3ef8831
#
_cell.length_a   1.000
_cell.length_b   1.000
_cell.length_c   1.000
_cell.angle_alpha   90.00
_cell.angle_beta   90.00
_cell.angle_gamma   90.00
#
_symmetry.space_group_name_H-M   'P 1'
#
loop_
_entity.id
_entity.type
_entity.pdbx_description
1 polymer ?
#
loop_
_entity_poly.entity_id
_entity_poly.type
_entity_poly.pdbx_seq_one_letter_code
_entity_poly.pdbx_strand_id
1 'polypeptide(L)'
;MKKTFFLLVLGLFCLLPLSVFAIDFKINSYQGDLYIHADNTAEFRQKIVYQFEEDFKGQIVGLGRAGKMPSGFDIDPHPKIQAAKNGAELADVTSEVTEEADGYTVRVYNPGQEGDIVEVDLVWNLKNLLFLYDDIAELNWQPLTDSSESIEKFEFHVRGDKGAEKLFFHTGKLFREGTIEKSNLDYTIRLDNLPAKRGVELHAYWPRTDFASARDQGLKGNRLEEFNKIEDSIVREKDQSKQLVTWVFPSILSISLLLSVCFYFIYRRKTTPSVKYAKNHRLYEPPMELEPMVLSEAVYSTSLEEVSPLVKGAGKFTFDQLIQATLLDVIDRGNVSIISEGDAVGLRLVKEDGLSSFEKDCLNLAFSGKKEETLSNLFADYKVSDSLYRRAKVSDEKRIQARGLQLKSSFEEVLNQMQEGVRKRVSFWGLPDYYRPLTGGEKALQVGMGALTILPLFIGFGLFLYSLDVHGYLYLPLPILGFLGLVLSVFYYWKLRLDNRDGVLNEAGAEVYYLWTSFENMLREIARLDQAELESIVVWNRLLVYATLFGYADKVSHLMKVHQIQVENPDINLYVAYGWHSLFYHSSAQMSHYASVANTASTYSVSSGSGSSGGGFSGGGGGGSIGAF
;
A
#
# COMPACT_ATOMS: atom_id res chain seq x y z
N MET A 1 7.52 -0.23 14.71
CA MET A 1 7.61 0.31 13.34
C MET A 1 7.20 -0.67 12.24
N LYS A 2 7.62 -1.98 12.23
CA LYS A 2 7.18 -2.97 11.20
C LYS A 2 5.66 -3.18 11.19
N LYS A 3 5.02 -3.31 12.35
CA LYS A 3 3.54 -3.47 12.45
C LYS A 3 2.79 -2.23 11.98
N THR A 4 3.33 -1.04 12.25
CA THR A 4 2.70 0.23 11.84
C THR A 4 2.78 0.44 10.33
N PHE A 5 3.90 0.10 9.69
CA PHE A 5 4.06 0.18 8.23
C PHE A 5 3.16 -0.85 7.51
N PHE A 6 3.09 -2.09 8.02
CA PHE A 6 2.21 -3.12 7.46
C PHE A 6 0.73 -2.77 7.62
N LEU A 7 0.33 -2.23 8.78
CA LEU A 7 -1.03 -1.73 9.02
C LEU A 7 -1.37 -0.54 8.13
N LEU A 8 -0.38 0.28 7.80
CA LEU A 8 -0.53 1.43 6.91
C LEU A 8 -0.73 1.01 5.44
N VAL A 9 0.03 0.04 4.96
CA VAL A 9 -0.14 -0.55 3.62
C VAL A 9 -1.43 -1.36 3.55
N LEU A 10 -1.78 -2.10 4.60
CA LEU A 10 -3.05 -2.82 4.69
C LEU A 10 -4.24 -1.85 4.74
N GLY A 11 -4.12 -0.72 5.45
CA GLY A 11 -5.11 0.35 5.46
C GLY A 11 -5.33 0.98 4.09
N LEU A 12 -4.28 1.11 3.28
CA LEU A 12 -4.39 1.58 1.88
C LEU A 12 -5.12 0.56 0.98
N PHE A 13 -4.94 -0.73 1.24
CA PHE A 13 -5.66 -1.80 0.52
C PHE A 13 -7.14 -1.91 0.93
N CYS A 14 -7.48 -1.58 2.18
CA CYS A 14 -8.86 -1.54 2.67
C CYS A 14 -9.68 -0.34 2.15
N LEU A 15 -9.05 0.61 1.47
CA LEU A 15 -9.72 1.76 0.82
C LEU A 15 -10.17 1.45 -0.62
N LEU A 16 -9.93 0.24 -1.13
CA LEU A 16 -10.49 -0.18 -2.41
C LEU A 16 -11.99 -0.50 -2.21
N PRO A 17 -12.90 0.10 -2.96
CA PRO A 17 -14.32 -0.18 -2.85
C PRO A 17 -14.58 -1.65 -3.22
N LEU A 18 -15.14 -2.41 -2.29
CA LEU A 18 -15.71 -3.71 -2.58
C LEU A 18 -17.05 -3.48 -3.27
N SER A 19 -17.14 -3.81 -4.56
CA SER A 19 -18.38 -3.79 -5.32
C SER A 19 -19.40 -4.75 -4.68
N VAL A 20 -20.50 -4.21 -4.21
CA VAL A 20 -21.68 -4.99 -3.83
C VAL A 20 -22.42 -5.36 -5.12
N PHE A 21 -22.91 -6.57 -5.23
CA PHE A 21 -23.67 -7.09 -6.36
C PHE A 21 -24.90 -6.20 -6.68
N ALA A 22 -24.72 -5.24 -7.57
CA ALA A 22 -25.75 -4.53 -8.29
C ALA A 22 -25.74 -5.07 -9.72
N ILE A 23 -26.88 -5.08 -10.39
CA ILE A 23 -26.96 -5.44 -11.81
C ILE A 23 -26.00 -4.55 -12.59
N ASP A 24 -25.22 -5.14 -13.49
CA ASP A 24 -24.24 -4.41 -14.28
C ASP A 24 -24.92 -3.78 -15.51
N PHE A 25 -24.88 -2.45 -15.60
CA PHE A 25 -25.46 -1.68 -16.70
C PHE A 25 -24.76 -0.35 -16.87
N LYS A 26 -25.00 0.31 -18.02
CA LYS A 26 -24.51 1.66 -18.33
C LYS A 26 -25.67 2.58 -18.62
N ILE A 27 -25.52 3.88 -18.32
CA ILE A 27 -26.43 4.93 -18.77
C ILE A 27 -25.75 5.66 -19.91
N ASN A 28 -26.13 5.30 -21.16
CA ASN A 28 -25.53 5.89 -22.37
C ASN A 28 -25.91 7.35 -22.54
N SER A 29 -27.15 7.72 -22.17
CA SER A 29 -27.58 9.11 -22.20
C SER A 29 -28.71 9.40 -21.23
N TYR A 30 -28.71 10.62 -20.73
CA TYR A 30 -29.80 11.26 -20.01
C TYR A 30 -30.15 12.58 -20.70
N GLN A 31 -31.40 12.75 -21.10
CA GLN A 31 -31.95 14.00 -21.62
C GLN A 31 -33.08 14.47 -20.71
N GLY A 32 -32.91 15.67 -20.12
CA GLY A 32 -33.94 16.38 -19.35
C GLY A 32 -34.52 17.51 -20.20
N ASP A 33 -35.83 17.65 -20.19
CA ASP A 33 -36.53 18.77 -20.80
C ASP A 33 -37.47 19.40 -19.78
N LEU A 34 -37.18 20.62 -19.36
CA LEU A 34 -38.00 21.39 -18.44
C LEU A 34 -38.67 22.54 -19.21
N TYR A 35 -40.02 22.50 -19.31
CA TYR A 35 -40.80 23.57 -19.89
C TYR A 35 -41.61 24.28 -18.79
N ILE A 36 -41.39 25.59 -18.61
CA ILE A 36 -42.00 26.40 -17.55
C ILE A 36 -43.03 27.34 -18.13
N HIS A 37 -44.27 27.24 -17.61
CA HIS A 37 -45.41 28.11 -17.98
C HIS A 37 -45.43 29.39 -17.16
N ALA A 38 -46.05 30.45 -17.72
CA ALA A 38 -46.15 31.75 -17.07
C ALA A 38 -47.01 31.75 -15.79
N ASP A 39 -47.76 30.69 -15.52
CA ASP A 39 -48.54 30.47 -14.28
C ASP A 39 -47.75 29.72 -13.19
N ASN A 40 -46.45 29.48 -13.41
CA ASN A 40 -45.57 28.73 -12.53
C ASN A 40 -45.89 27.21 -12.44
N THR A 41 -46.57 26.66 -13.42
CA THR A 41 -46.59 25.21 -13.67
C THR A 41 -45.46 24.82 -14.59
N ALA A 42 -45.05 23.55 -14.60
CA ALA A 42 -44.04 23.09 -15.49
C ALA A 42 -44.26 21.63 -15.92
N GLU A 43 -43.78 21.30 -17.13
CA GLU A 43 -43.64 19.91 -17.58
C GLU A 43 -42.17 19.56 -17.53
N PHE A 44 -41.84 18.42 -16.90
CA PHE A 44 -40.50 17.89 -16.85
C PHE A 44 -40.44 16.52 -17.48
N ARG A 45 -39.71 16.40 -18.58
CA ARG A 45 -39.48 15.14 -19.30
C ARG A 45 -38.11 14.64 -19.01
N GLN A 46 -38.02 13.34 -18.70
CA GLN A 46 -36.75 12.61 -18.50
C GLN A 46 -36.71 11.45 -19.51
N LYS A 47 -35.73 11.49 -20.41
CA LYS A 47 -35.47 10.42 -21.36
C LYS A 47 -34.11 9.81 -21.06
N ILE A 48 -34.07 8.51 -20.71
CA ILE A 48 -32.89 7.82 -20.22
C ILE A 48 -32.64 6.59 -21.06
N VAL A 49 -31.42 6.40 -21.53
CA VAL A 49 -31.02 5.23 -22.33
C VAL A 49 -30.07 4.39 -21.50
N TYR A 50 -30.50 3.19 -21.18
CA TYR A 50 -29.75 2.16 -20.46
C TYR A 50 -29.20 1.14 -21.44
N GLN A 51 -28.01 0.61 -21.18
CA GLN A 51 -27.43 -0.56 -21.83
C GLN A 51 -27.08 -1.58 -20.77
N PHE A 52 -27.67 -2.76 -20.82
CA PHE A 52 -27.50 -3.79 -19.81
C PHE A 52 -26.36 -4.75 -20.16
N GLU A 53 -25.57 -5.11 -19.15
CA GLU A 53 -24.48 -6.09 -19.24
C GLU A 53 -24.83 -7.41 -18.54
N GLU A 54 -26.03 -7.49 -17.93
CA GLU A 54 -26.61 -8.68 -17.28
C GLU A 54 -28.12 -8.71 -17.45
N ASP A 55 -28.76 -9.84 -17.09
CA ASP A 55 -30.23 -9.96 -17.06
C ASP A 55 -30.84 -9.00 -16.03
N PHE A 56 -31.93 -8.35 -16.40
CA PHE A 56 -32.59 -7.32 -15.58
C PHE A 56 -34.12 -7.49 -15.57
N LYS A 57 -34.77 -6.84 -14.59
CA LYS A 57 -36.24 -6.83 -14.46
C LYS A 57 -36.87 -5.50 -14.86
N GLY A 58 -36.13 -4.42 -14.72
CA GLY A 58 -36.65 -3.09 -15.05
C GLY A 58 -35.75 -1.95 -14.61
N GLN A 59 -36.27 -0.71 -14.71
CA GLN A 59 -35.58 0.52 -14.35
C GLN A 59 -36.31 1.24 -13.22
N ILE A 60 -35.55 2.03 -12.47
CA ILE A 60 -36.07 2.87 -11.38
C ILE A 60 -35.75 4.31 -11.73
N VAL A 61 -36.76 5.18 -11.72
CA VAL A 61 -36.61 6.63 -11.92
C VAL A 61 -37.37 7.35 -10.82
N GLY A 62 -36.69 8.17 -10.05
CA GLY A 62 -37.27 8.96 -8.98
C GLY A 62 -37.32 10.46 -9.31
N LEU A 63 -38.30 11.17 -8.75
CA LEU A 63 -38.37 12.62 -8.73
C LEU A 63 -38.78 13.10 -7.34
N GLY A 64 -37.94 13.95 -6.72
CA GLY A 64 -38.11 14.34 -5.32
C GLY A 64 -38.49 15.79 -5.10
N ARG A 65 -38.95 16.04 -3.87
CA ARG A 65 -39.30 17.36 -3.31
C ARG A 65 -38.50 17.67 -2.04
N ALA A 66 -37.39 16.98 -1.82
CA ALA A 66 -36.55 17.20 -0.65
C ALA A 66 -35.90 18.58 -0.63
N GLY A 67 -35.54 19.04 0.57
CA GLY A 67 -34.82 20.30 0.79
C GLY A 67 -35.70 21.55 0.65
N LYS A 68 -35.10 22.68 0.25
CA LYS A 68 -35.79 23.97 0.17
C LYS A 68 -36.54 24.11 -1.16
N MET A 69 -37.84 23.84 -1.16
CA MET A 69 -38.71 24.04 -2.31
C MET A 69 -39.67 25.22 -2.07
N PRO A 70 -40.20 25.86 -3.15
CA PRO A 70 -41.18 26.93 -3.02
C PRO A 70 -42.45 26.47 -2.28
N SER A 71 -43.10 27.39 -1.61
CA SER A 71 -44.38 27.10 -0.94
C SER A 71 -45.43 26.62 -1.95
N GLY A 72 -46.04 25.46 -1.67
CA GLY A 72 -47.02 24.83 -2.56
C GLY A 72 -46.41 24.13 -3.78
N PHE A 73 -45.09 23.88 -3.80
CA PHE A 73 -44.52 23.00 -4.79
C PHE A 73 -45.13 21.60 -4.70
N ASP A 74 -45.51 21.06 -5.84
CA ASP A 74 -46.19 19.78 -5.94
C ASP A 74 -45.80 19.05 -7.23
N ILE A 75 -45.69 17.70 -7.16
CA ILE A 75 -45.43 16.80 -8.27
C ILE A 75 -46.66 15.95 -8.48
N ASP A 76 -47.22 15.92 -9.70
CA ASP A 76 -48.32 15.02 -10.03
C ASP A 76 -47.83 13.56 -9.92
N PRO A 77 -48.47 12.72 -9.10
CA PRO A 77 -48.04 11.32 -8.91
C PRO A 77 -48.31 10.42 -10.12
N HIS A 78 -48.88 10.95 -11.22
CA HIS A 78 -49.24 10.20 -12.40
C HIS A 78 -48.41 10.63 -13.63
N PRO A 79 -47.08 10.34 -13.70
CA PRO A 79 -46.30 10.68 -14.87
C PRO A 79 -46.77 9.88 -16.09
N LYS A 80 -46.65 10.47 -17.27
CA LYS A 80 -46.80 9.70 -18.53
C LYS A 80 -45.50 8.91 -18.74
N ILE A 81 -45.62 7.60 -19.00
CA ILE A 81 -44.49 6.70 -19.11
C ILE A 81 -44.53 6.01 -20.47
N GLN A 82 -43.42 6.04 -21.18
CA GLN A 82 -43.20 5.29 -22.41
C GLN A 82 -41.86 4.57 -22.29
N ALA A 83 -41.70 3.42 -22.93
CA ALA A 83 -40.47 2.70 -23.02
C ALA A 83 -40.26 2.05 -24.38
N ALA A 84 -39.01 1.95 -24.80
CA ALA A 84 -38.63 1.20 -26.00
C ALA A 84 -37.48 0.27 -25.67
N LYS A 85 -37.45 -0.90 -26.31
CA LYS A 85 -36.37 -1.87 -26.17
C LYS A 85 -35.78 -2.18 -27.54
N ASN A 86 -34.46 -2.04 -27.67
CA ASN A 86 -33.72 -2.25 -28.93
C ASN A 86 -34.32 -1.48 -30.11
N GLY A 87 -34.79 -0.25 -29.84
CA GLY A 87 -35.41 0.64 -30.83
C GLY A 87 -36.88 0.36 -31.16
N ALA A 88 -37.50 -0.65 -30.54
CA ALA A 88 -38.92 -0.95 -30.70
C ALA A 88 -39.72 -0.44 -29.49
N GLU A 89 -40.76 0.37 -29.73
CA GLU A 89 -41.68 0.82 -28.68
C GLU A 89 -42.40 -0.37 -28.05
N LEU A 90 -42.57 -0.33 -26.73
CA LEU A 90 -43.32 -1.33 -25.97
C LEU A 90 -44.80 -0.89 -25.92
N ALA A 91 -45.70 -1.73 -26.46
CA ALA A 91 -47.12 -1.39 -26.57
C ALA A 91 -47.80 -1.24 -25.19
N ASP A 92 -47.38 -2.05 -24.22
CA ASP A 92 -47.91 -2.01 -22.83
C ASP A 92 -46.74 -1.94 -21.86
N VAL A 93 -46.55 -0.77 -21.22
CA VAL A 93 -45.54 -0.54 -20.19
C VAL A 93 -46.15 -0.77 -18.81
N THR A 94 -45.74 -1.83 -18.15
CA THR A 94 -46.13 -2.06 -16.75
C THR A 94 -45.26 -1.19 -15.84
N SER A 95 -45.89 -0.38 -14.99
CA SER A 95 -45.19 0.50 -14.07
C SER A 95 -45.86 0.55 -12.71
N GLU A 96 -45.09 0.86 -11.69
CA GLU A 96 -45.54 1.09 -10.31
C GLU A 96 -44.97 2.43 -9.83
N VAL A 97 -45.85 3.31 -9.36
CA VAL A 97 -45.47 4.57 -8.75
C VAL A 97 -45.61 4.45 -7.24
N THR A 98 -44.53 4.64 -6.51
CA THR A 98 -44.53 4.59 -5.06
C THR A 98 -44.25 5.99 -4.53
N GLU A 99 -45.11 6.46 -3.59
CA GLU A 99 -44.83 7.70 -2.85
C GLU A 99 -43.82 7.44 -1.75
N GLU A 100 -42.72 8.17 -1.78
CA GLU A 100 -41.69 8.18 -0.76
C GLU A 100 -41.85 9.40 0.15
N ALA A 101 -41.10 9.48 1.25
CA ALA A 101 -41.16 10.61 2.18
C ALA A 101 -40.93 11.96 1.48
N ASP A 102 -40.03 11.98 0.49
CA ASP A 102 -39.55 13.18 -0.19
C ASP A 102 -39.77 13.16 -1.71
N GLY A 103 -40.82 12.49 -2.21
CA GLY A 103 -41.10 12.45 -3.65
C GLY A 103 -41.76 11.18 -4.12
N TYR A 104 -41.49 10.82 -5.37
CA TYR A 104 -42.08 9.65 -6.02
C TYR A 104 -40.97 8.82 -6.70
N THR A 105 -41.10 7.50 -6.61
CA THR A 105 -40.27 6.52 -7.32
C THR A 105 -41.12 5.74 -8.30
N VAL A 106 -40.74 5.69 -9.55
CA VAL A 106 -41.36 4.91 -10.62
C VAL A 106 -40.48 3.68 -10.92
N ARG A 107 -41.07 2.51 -10.81
CA ARG A 107 -40.49 1.25 -11.32
C ARG A 107 -41.12 0.92 -12.66
N VAL A 108 -40.32 0.80 -13.69
CA VAL A 108 -40.75 0.43 -15.04
C VAL A 108 -40.31 -1.01 -15.28
N TYR A 109 -41.30 -1.92 -15.43
CA TYR A 109 -41.04 -3.36 -15.60
C TYR A 109 -40.98 -3.69 -17.10
N ASN A 110 -39.79 -4.05 -17.57
CA ASN A 110 -39.56 -4.48 -18.94
C ASN A 110 -38.37 -5.47 -18.99
N PRO A 111 -38.52 -6.67 -18.37
CA PRO A 111 -37.43 -7.61 -18.20
C PRO A 111 -36.72 -7.92 -19.51
N GLY A 112 -35.42 -8.06 -19.46
CA GLY A 112 -34.56 -8.32 -20.61
C GLY A 112 -33.28 -9.04 -20.21
N GLN A 113 -32.35 -9.13 -21.15
CA GLN A 113 -31.12 -9.89 -21.04
C GLN A 113 -29.90 -9.04 -21.36
N GLU A 114 -28.70 -9.58 -21.10
CA GLU A 114 -27.43 -8.97 -21.49
C GLU A 114 -27.44 -8.48 -22.94
N GLY A 115 -26.95 -7.27 -23.16
CA GLY A 115 -26.87 -6.61 -24.46
C GLY A 115 -28.09 -5.78 -24.84
N ASP A 116 -29.21 -5.88 -24.12
CA ASP A 116 -30.40 -5.07 -24.40
C ASP A 116 -30.15 -3.59 -24.13
N ILE A 117 -30.68 -2.75 -25.03
CA ILE A 117 -30.71 -1.27 -24.87
C ILE A 117 -32.16 -0.89 -24.59
N VAL A 118 -32.38 -0.23 -23.46
CA VAL A 118 -33.72 0.22 -23.03
C VAL A 118 -33.74 1.74 -22.94
N GLU A 119 -34.71 2.35 -23.60
CA GLU A 119 -35.06 3.75 -23.48
C GLU A 119 -36.31 3.90 -22.61
N VAL A 120 -36.24 4.75 -21.58
CA VAL A 120 -37.37 5.07 -20.72
C VAL A 120 -37.63 6.59 -20.81
N ASP A 121 -38.86 6.96 -21.04
CA ASP A 121 -39.32 8.35 -21.21
C ASP A 121 -40.47 8.63 -20.23
N LEU A 122 -40.25 9.59 -19.33
CA LEU A 122 -41.21 9.99 -18.33
C LEU A 122 -41.51 11.47 -18.47
N VAL A 123 -42.80 11.86 -18.36
CA VAL A 123 -43.23 13.28 -18.31
C VAL A 123 -43.97 13.52 -17.02
N TRP A 124 -43.42 14.40 -16.20
CA TRP A 124 -44.01 14.85 -14.93
C TRP A 124 -44.66 16.24 -15.08
N ASN A 125 -45.78 16.44 -14.40
CA ASN A 125 -46.39 17.76 -14.24
C ASN A 125 -46.03 18.32 -12.87
N LEU A 126 -45.51 19.53 -12.84
CA LEU A 126 -45.04 20.22 -11.65
C LEU A 126 -45.83 21.48 -11.43
N LYS A 127 -46.06 21.86 -10.15
CA LYS A 127 -46.72 23.12 -9.77
C LYS A 127 -45.83 23.90 -8.82
N ASN A 128 -45.87 25.25 -8.96
CA ASN A 128 -45.13 26.18 -8.12
C ASN A 128 -43.63 25.87 -8.02
N LEU A 129 -42.97 25.65 -9.15
CA LEU A 129 -41.55 25.28 -9.22
C LEU A 129 -40.62 26.45 -8.89
N LEU A 130 -41.01 27.69 -9.24
CA LEU A 130 -40.19 28.90 -9.03
C LEU A 130 -40.51 29.58 -7.71
N PHE A 131 -39.50 30.12 -7.06
CA PHE A 131 -39.64 31.08 -5.96
C PHE A 131 -39.97 32.46 -6.53
N LEU A 132 -41.07 33.05 -6.15
CA LEU A 132 -41.57 34.33 -6.68
C LEU A 132 -41.29 35.46 -5.69
N TYR A 133 -40.21 36.20 -5.91
CA TYR A 133 -39.81 37.39 -5.15
C TYR A 133 -40.41 38.70 -5.75
N ASP A 134 -40.13 39.84 -5.16
CA ASP A 134 -40.66 41.12 -5.66
C ASP A 134 -40.00 41.53 -7.00
N ASP A 135 -38.75 41.15 -7.24
CA ASP A 135 -37.98 41.54 -8.43
C ASP A 135 -37.76 40.39 -9.45
N ILE A 136 -37.57 39.15 -8.97
CA ILE A 136 -37.30 37.98 -9.81
C ILE A 136 -38.18 36.78 -9.46
N ALA A 137 -38.33 35.89 -10.45
CA ALA A 137 -38.72 34.50 -10.26
C ALA A 137 -37.46 33.64 -10.34
N GLU A 138 -37.12 32.91 -9.26
CA GLU A 138 -35.90 32.13 -9.11
C GLU A 138 -36.22 30.64 -9.21
N LEU A 139 -35.49 29.92 -10.07
CA LEU A 139 -35.38 28.48 -10.08
C LEU A 139 -34.13 28.09 -9.29
N ASN A 140 -34.28 27.31 -8.23
CA ASN A 140 -33.19 26.63 -7.55
C ASN A 140 -33.60 25.18 -7.30
N TRP A 141 -33.24 24.30 -8.24
CA TRP A 141 -33.82 22.98 -8.32
C TRP A 141 -32.79 21.91 -8.73
N GLN A 142 -32.92 20.76 -8.13
CA GLN A 142 -32.08 19.58 -8.42
C GLN A 142 -32.91 18.48 -9.08
N PRO A 143 -32.98 18.43 -10.42
CA PRO A 143 -33.74 17.41 -11.15
C PRO A 143 -33.16 16.01 -11.03
N LEU A 144 -31.87 15.90 -10.74
CA LEU A 144 -31.13 14.67 -10.54
C LEU A 144 -30.18 14.85 -9.36
N THR A 145 -30.31 14.02 -8.33
CA THR A 145 -29.44 14.05 -7.13
C THR A 145 -28.58 12.82 -7.03
N ASP A 146 -29.03 11.69 -7.60
CA ASP A 146 -28.33 10.41 -7.54
C ASP A 146 -28.53 9.60 -8.83
N SER A 147 -27.49 8.91 -9.25
CA SER A 147 -27.52 7.87 -10.30
C SER A 147 -26.66 6.72 -9.85
N SER A 148 -27.13 5.49 -9.97
CA SER A 148 -26.35 4.33 -9.58
C SER A 148 -25.12 4.12 -10.46
N GLU A 149 -25.17 4.55 -11.73
CA GLU A 149 -24.07 4.49 -12.68
C GLU A 149 -23.73 5.87 -13.25
N SER A 150 -22.54 5.98 -13.85
CA SER A 150 -22.13 7.18 -14.56
C SER A 150 -22.97 7.39 -15.83
N ILE A 151 -23.30 8.64 -16.16
CA ILE A 151 -24.04 9.01 -17.36
C ILE A 151 -23.04 9.45 -18.43
N GLU A 152 -22.93 8.73 -19.54
CA GLU A 152 -21.94 9.05 -20.59
C GLU A 152 -22.24 10.40 -21.24
N LYS A 153 -23.52 10.66 -21.62
CA LYS A 153 -23.97 11.91 -22.24
C LYS A 153 -25.14 12.48 -21.44
N PHE A 154 -24.91 13.62 -20.83
CA PHE A 154 -25.95 14.38 -20.14
C PHE A 154 -26.31 15.60 -20.98
N GLU A 155 -27.61 15.73 -21.32
CA GLU A 155 -28.17 16.91 -21.99
C GLU A 155 -29.40 17.39 -21.24
N PHE A 156 -29.52 18.70 -21.02
CA PHE A 156 -30.67 19.28 -20.33
C PHE A 156 -31.14 20.56 -21.02
N HIS A 157 -32.44 20.65 -21.26
CA HIS A 157 -33.08 21.81 -21.86
C HIS A 157 -33.94 22.52 -20.84
N VAL A 158 -33.82 23.85 -20.76
CA VAL A 158 -34.73 24.71 -19.99
C VAL A 158 -35.41 25.64 -20.95
N ARG A 159 -36.71 25.50 -21.07
CA ARG A 159 -37.59 26.21 -21.99
C ARG A 159 -38.80 26.79 -21.24
N GLY A 160 -39.57 27.65 -21.90
CA GLY A 160 -40.81 28.11 -21.34
C GLY A 160 -41.49 29.18 -22.17
N ASP A 161 -42.68 29.62 -21.70
CA ASP A 161 -43.40 30.73 -22.32
C ASP A 161 -42.54 32.00 -22.32
N LYS A 162 -41.62 32.11 -21.39
CA LYS A 162 -40.63 33.18 -21.25
C LYS A 162 -39.24 32.60 -21.07
N GLY A 163 -38.24 33.26 -21.66
CA GLY A 163 -36.82 32.85 -21.54
C GLY A 163 -36.20 33.35 -20.23
N ALA A 164 -35.42 32.53 -19.58
CA ALA A 164 -34.64 32.96 -18.43
C ALA A 164 -33.65 34.07 -18.83
N GLU A 165 -33.47 35.05 -17.95
CA GLU A 165 -32.43 36.07 -18.13
C GLU A 165 -31.05 35.42 -17.99
N LYS A 166 -30.87 34.58 -16.97
CA LYS A 166 -29.62 33.87 -16.70
C LYS A 166 -29.88 32.48 -16.14
N LEU A 167 -29.03 31.55 -16.50
CA LEU A 167 -29.06 30.19 -16.00
C LEU A 167 -27.65 29.73 -15.67
N PHE A 168 -27.49 29.13 -14.52
CA PHE A 168 -26.31 28.41 -14.06
C PHE A 168 -26.62 26.95 -13.87
N PHE A 169 -25.60 26.12 -14.07
CA PHE A 169 -25.66 24.67 -13.94
C PHE A 169 -24.51 24.17 -13.08
N HIS A 170 -24.84 23.47 -12.01
CA HIS A 170 -23.86 22.93 -11.07
C HIS A 170 -24.01 21.43 -10.91
N THR A 171 -22.89 20.71 -10.91
CA THR A 171 -22.83 19.26 -10.68
C THR A 171 -22.17 18.97 -9.34
N GLY A 172 -22.89 19.27 -8.25
CA GLY A 172 -22.28 19.40 -6.94
C GLY A 172 -21.48 20.72 -6.83
N LYS A 173 -21.25 21.21 -5.62
CA LYS A 173 -20.84 22.59 -5.34
C LYS A 173 -19.60 23.09 -6.10
N LEU A 174 -18.61 22.21 -6.40
CA LEU A 174 -17.32 22.61 -7.00
C LEU A 174 -16.90 21.73 -8.17
N PHE A 175 -17.78 20.87 -8.69
CA PHE A 175 -17.46 20.00 -9.81
C PHE A 175 -17.38 20.80 -11.13
N ARG A 176 -16.86 20.17 -12.21
CA ARG A 176 -16.78 20.81 -13.53
C ARG A 176 -18.18 21.16 -14.03
N GLU A 177 -18.28 22.26 -14.75
CA GLU A 177 -19.50 22.70 -15.40
C GLU A 177 -19.64 22.08 -16.78
N GLY A 178 -20.91 21.86 -17.21
CA GLY A 178 -21.24 21.58 -18.58
C GLY A 178 -21.12 22.85 -19.46
N THR A 179 -21.22 22.68 -20.76
CA THR A 179 -21.42 23.79 -21.67
C THR A 179 -22.87 24.25 -21.60
N ILE A 180 -23.11 25.58 -21.54
CA ILE A 180 -24.43 26.18 -21.54
C ILE A 180 -24.55 27.05 -22.78
N GLU A 181 -25.53 26.72 -23.62
CA GLU A 181 -25.85 27.48 -24.84
C GLU A 181 -27.22 28.11 -24.71
N LYS A 182 -27.34 29.41 -24.94
CA LYS A 182 -28.62 30.15 -24.97
C LYS A 182 -29.05 30.37 -26.43
N SER A 183 -30.26 29.94 -26.79
CA SER A 183 -30.86 30.15 -28.09
C SER A 183 -32.27 30.70 -27.94
N ASN A 184 -32.48 31.97 -28.24
CA ASN A 184 -33.76 32.67 -28.02
C ASN A 184 -34.26 32.56 -26.56
N LEU A 185 -35.30 31.77 -26.34
CA LEU A 185 -35.93 31.54 -25.03
C LEU A 185 -35.38 30.27 -24.33
N ASP A 186 -34.55 29.50 -25.02
CA ASP A 186 -34.13 28.18 -24.59
C ASP A 186 -32.66 28.16 -24.14
N TYR A 187 -32.40 27.40 -23.08
CA TYR A 187 -31.07 27.04 -22.68
C TYR A 187 -30.85 25.55 -22.90
N THR A 188 -29.70 25.20 -23.47
CA THR A 188 -29.23 23.81 -23.62
C THR A 188 -27.94 23.63 -22.84
N ILE A 189 -27.94 22.65 -21.96
CA ILE A 189 -26.78 22.26 -21.13
C ILE A 189 -26.28 20.92 -21.63
N ARG A 190 -24.96 20.77 -21.82
CA ARG A 190 -24.32 19.50 -22.19
C ARG A 190 -23.14 19.22 -21.29
N LEU A 191 -23.03 17.97 -20.85
CA LEU A 191 -21.92 17.47 -20.07
C LEU A 191 -21.63 16.01 -20.42
N ASP A 192 -20.39 15.70 -20.77
CA ASP A 192 -19.94 14.32 -20.97
C ASP A 192 -19.43 13.72 -19.65
N ASN A 193 -19.73 12.43 -19.44
CA ASN A 193 -19.29 11.64 -18.29
C ASN A 193 -19.64 12.29 -16.92
N LEU A 194 -20.91 12.41 -16.62
CA LEU A 194 -21.38 12.74 -15.27
C LEU A 194 -21.18 11.50 -14.36
N PRO A 195 -20.31 11.54 -13.33
CA PRO A 195 -20.07 10.38 -12.48
C PRO A 195 -21.30 9.92 -11.71
N ALA A 196 -21.35 8.62 -11.39
CA ALA A 196 -22.35 8.06 -10.47
C ALA A 196 -22.41 8.85 -9.15
N LYS A 197 -23.59 8.94 -8.55
CA LYS A 197 -23.85 9.65 -7.27
C LYS A 197 -23.56 11.15 -7.31
N ARG A 198 -23.51 11.76 -8.48
CA ARG A 198 -23.29 13.19 -8.66
C ARG A 198 -24.60 13.88 -9.03
N GLY A 199 -25.03 14.82 -8.19
CA GLY A 199 -26.24 15.59 -8.40
C GLY A 199 -26.07 16.69 -9.45
N VAL A 200 -27.16 17.15 -9.98
CA VAL A 200 -27.31 18.24 -10.94
C VAL A 200 -28.21 19.30 -10.36
N GLU A 201 -27.77 20.55 -10.34
CA GLU A 201 -28.52 21.71 -9.84
C GLU A 201 -28.66 22.76 -10.94
N LEU A 202 -29.88 23.25 -11.11
CA LEU A 202 -30.22 24.35 -11.99
C LEU A 202 -30.50 25.57 -11.13
N HIS A 203 -29.82 26.68 -11.40
CA HIS A 203 -30.04 27.96 -10.73
C HIS A 203 -30.23 29.04 -11.78
N ALA A 204 -31.46 29.57 -11.88
CA ALA A 204 -31.85 30.50 -12.93
C ALA A 204 -32.80 31.56 -12.41
N TYR A 205 -32.90 32.68 -13.14
CA TYR A 205 -33.93 33.66 -12.83
C TYR A 205 -34.55 34.30 -14.09
N TRP A 206 -35.75 34.76 -13.91
CA TRP A 206 -36.58 35.54 -14.83
C TRP A 206 -37.02 36.82 -14.16
N PRO A 207 -37.42 37.88 -14.92
CA PRO A 207 -38.14 39.02 -14.38
C PRO A 207 -39.45 38.56 -13.70
N ARG A 208 -39.75 39.07 -12.52
CA ARG A 208 -40.99 38.72 -11.82
C ARG A 208 -42.26 39.00 -12.65
N THR A 209 -42.22 40.02 -13.53
CA THR A 209 -43.31 40.42 -14.42
C THR A 209 -43.72 39.32 -15.40
N ASP A 210 -42.83 38.41 -15.75
CA ASP A 210 -43.12 37.30 -16.67
C ASP A 210 -44.06 36.26 -16.07
N PHE A 211 -44.19 36.24 -14.75
CA PHE A 211 -45.06 35.34 -13.98
C PHE A 211 -46.18 36.08 -13.26
N ALA A 212 -46.74 37.13 -13.87
CA ALA A 212 -47.82 37.93 -13.28
C ALA A 212 -49.11 37.14 -13.03
N SER A 213 -49.36 36.07 -13.80
CA SER A 213 -50.51 35.17 -13.64
C SER A 213 -50.31 34.10 -12.57
N ALA A 214 -49.09 33.91 -12.08
CA ALA A 214 -48.77 32.89 -11.09
C ALA A 214 -49.29 33.30 -9.70
N ARG A 215 -49.70 32.29 -8.90
CA ARG A 215 -50.18 32.48 -7.52
C ARG A 215 -49.08 33.12 -6.66
N ASP A 216 -49.43 34.17 -5.94
CA ASP A 216 -48.51 34.80 -4.98
C ASP A 216 -48.14 33.83 -3.84
N GLN A 217 -46.84 33.68 -3.60
CA GLN A 217 -46.30 32.83 -2.55
C GLN A 217 -46.00 33.59 -1.25
N GLY A 218 -46.22 34.90 -1.23
CA GLY A 218 -45.99 35.76 -0.07
C GLY A 218 -44.51 36.05 0.21
N LEU A 219 -43.62 35.74 -0.71
CA LEU A 219 -42.19 36.07 -0.61
C LEU A 219 -41.98 37.56 -0.88
N LYS A 220 -41.28 38.26 0.02
CA LYS A 220 -41.07 39.71 -0.05
C LYS A 220 -39.57 40.03 -0.15
N GLY A 221 -39.25 41.15 -0.80
CA GLY A 221 -37.91 41.69 -0.95
C GLY A 221 -37.27 41.36 -2.28
N ASN A 222 -36.20 42.09 -2.56
CA ASN A 222 -35.40 41.90 -3.77
C ASN A 222 -34.38 40.77 -3.58
N ARG A 223 -34.30 39.86 -4.52
CA ARG A 223 -33.52 38.65 -4.47
C ARG A 223 -32.35 38.63 -5.45
N LEU A 224 -32.37 39.45 -6.50
CA LEU A 224 -31.38 39.44 -7.57
C LEU A 224 -29.95 39.67 -7.06
N GLU A 225 -29.77 40.58 -6.11
CA GLU A 225 -28.42 40.84 -5.54
C GLU A 225 -27.89 39.64 -4.78
N GLU A 226 -28.73 38.96 -4.00
CA GLU A 226 -28.37 37.75 -3.27
C GLU A 226 -28.08 36.57 -4.22
N PHE A 227 -28.91 36.41 -5.27
CA PHE A 227 -28.69 35.44 -6.35
C PHE A 227 -27.26 35.60 -6.95
N ASN A 228 -26.90 36.81 -7.34
CA ASN A 228 -25.59 37.08 -7.91
C ASN A 228 -24.45 36.85 -6.88
N LYS A 229 -24.65 37.21 -5.60
CA LYS A 229 -23.63 36.94 -4.54
C LYS A 229 -23.39 35.44 -4.34
N ILE A 230 -24.44 34.62 -4.41
CA ILE A 230 -24.33 33.15 -4.31
C ILE A 230 -23.48 32.64 -5.46
N GLU A 231 -23.79 32.99 -6.70
CA GLU A 231 -23.05 32.54 -7.88
C GLU A 231 -21.59 33.01 -7.87
N ASP A 232 -21.34 34.28 -7.54
CA ASP A 232 -19.98 34.82 -7.41
C ASP A 232 -19.17 34.09 -6.31
N SER A 233 -19.84 33.63 -5.24
CA SER A 233 -19.19 32.87 -4.18
C SER A 233 -18.78 31.49 -4.65
N ILE A 234 -19.63 30.81 -5.43
CA ILE A 234 -19.37 29.49 -6.01
C ILE A 234 -18.17 29.55 -6.95
N VAL A 235 -18.14 30.56 -7.83
CA VAL A 235 -17.01 30.77 -8.76
C VAL A 235 -15.71 31.00 -7.99
N ARG A 236 -15.72 31.89 -6.99
CA ARG A 236 -14.52 32.18 -6.16
C ARG A 236 -14.03 30.94 -5.41
N GLU A 237 -14.92 30.18 -4.77
CA GLU A 237 -14.55 28.96 -4.05
C GLU A 237 -13.93 27.93 -4.99
N LYS A 238 -14.47 27.79 -6.20
CA LYS A 238 -13.95 26.90 -7.24
C LYS A 238 -12.54 27.31 -7.68
N ASP A 239 -12.34 28.58 -7.99
CA ASP A 239 -11.03 29.11 -8.43
C ASP A 239 -9.97 28.97 -7.33
N GLN A 240 -10.33 29.32 -6.09
CA GLN A 240 -9.44 29.15 -4.94
C GLN A 240 -9.07 27.68 -4.73
N SER A 241 -10.04 26.77 -4.75
CA SER A 241 -9.84 25.34 -4.61
C SER A 241 -8.92 24.80 -5.72
N LYS A 242 -9.16 25.23 -6.97
CA LYS A 242 -8.31 24.87 -8.11
C LYS A 242 -6.88 25.38 -7.95
N GLN A 243 -6.68 26.63 -7.52
CA GLN A 243 -5.34 27.18 -7.28
C GLN A 243 -4.61 26.42 -6.16
N LEU A 244 -5.30 26.06 -5.07
CA LEU A 244 -4.71 25.29 -3.98
C LEU A 244 -4.21 23.93 -4.47
N VAL A 245 -5.03 23.21 -5.25
CA VAL A 245 -4.69 21.86 -5.74
C VAL A 245 -3.61 21.91 -6.83
N THR A 246 -3.63 22.92 -7.73
CA THR A 246 -2.71 22.97 -8.87
C THR A 246 -1.36 23.60 -8.56
N TRP A 247 -1.28 24.54 -7.61
CA TRP A 247 -0.04 25.28 -7.35
C TRP A 247 0.45 25.20 -5.92
N VAL A 248 -0.42 25.47 -4.95
CA VAL A 248 0.01 25.64 -3.55
C VAL A 248 0.45 24.32 -2.95
N PHE A 249 -0.42 23.31 -2.97
CA PHE A 249 -0.09 22.00 -2.38
C PHE A 249 1.05 21.28 -3.08
N PRO A 250 1.13 21.19 -4.43
CA PRO A 250 2.28 20.58 -5.08
C PRO A 250 3.60 21.29 -4.75
N SER A 251 3.58 22.62 -4.61
CA SER A 251 4.77 23.38 -4.21
C SER A 251 5.21 23.03 -2.77
N ILE A 252 4.28 22.99 -1.83
CA ILE A 252 4.56 22.61 -0.44
C ILE A 252 5.09 21.18 -0.35
N LEU A 253 4.45 20.23 -1.05
CA LEU A 253 4.89 18.84 -1.07
C LEU A 253 6.29 18.68 -1.69
N SER A 254 6.57 19.41 -2.77
CA SER A 254 7.89 19.40 -3.41
C SER A 254 8.97 19.95 -2.47
N ILE A 255 8.70 21.07 -1.79
CA ILE A 255 9.61 21.65 -0.81
C ILE A 255 9.84 20.68 0.36
N SER A 256 8.80 20.00 0.83
CA SER A 256 8.90 18.98 1.87
C SER A 256 9.87 17.85 1.47
N LEU A 257 9.75 17.32 0.25
CA LEU A 257 10.64 16.28 -0.26
C LEU A 257 12.09 16.79 -0.39
N LEU A 258 12.30 18.00 -0.90
CA LEU A 258 13.63 18.60 -1.00
C LEU A 258 14.28 18.79 0.39
N LEU A 259 13.52 19.25 1.37
CA LEU A 259 14.00 19.38 2.74
C LEU A 259 14.37 18.02 3.34
N SER A 260 13.62 16.97 3.05
CA SER A 260 13.95 15.62 3.51
C SER A 260 15.30 15.15 2.96
N VAL A 261 15.59 15.43 1.69
CA VAL A 261 16.87 15.13 1.05
C VAL A 261 18.00 15.97 1.68
N CYS A 262 17.78 17.25 1.94
CA CYS A 262 18.74 18.10 2.65
C CYS A 262 19.06 17.54 4.05
N PHE A 263 18.03 17.11 4.80
CA PHE A 263 18.22 16.50 6.13
C PHE A 263 19.02 15.21 6.04
N TYR A 264 18.82 14.39 5.01
CA TYR A 264 19.62 13.20 4.76
C TYR A 264 21.11 13.54 4.54
N PHE A 265 21.43 14.53 3.73
CA PHE A 265 22.82 14.95 3.52
C PHE A 265 23.45 15.53 4.79
N ILE A 266 22.72 16.33 5.55
CA ILE A 266 23.19 16.87 6.84
C ILE A 266 23.44 15.72 7.83
N TYR A 267 22.50 14.76 7.90
CA TYR A 267 22.64 13.57 8.73
C TYR A 267 23.90 12.78 8.34
N ARG A 268 24.04 12.45 7.05
CA ARG A 268 25.20 11.70 6.54
C ARG A 268 26.52 12.41 6.78
N ARG A 269 26.55 13.75 6.65
CA ARG A 269 27.75 14.54 6.96
C ARG A 269 28.12 14.48 8.44
N LYS A 270 27.17 14.42 9.35
CA LYS A 270 27.40 14.33 10.80
C LYS A 270 27.77 12.92 11.25
N THR A 271 27.23 11.90 10.60
CA THR A 271 27.37 10.49 10.98
C THR A 271 28.48 9.75 10.24
N THR A 272 29.02 10.30 9.15
CA THR A 272 30.13 9.67 8.43
C THR A 272 31.45 10.06 9.11
N PRO A 273 32.29 9.09 9.46
CA PRO A 273 33.61 9.37 10.02
C PRO A 273 34.45 10.28 9.13
N SER A 274 35.33 11.07 9.74
CA SER A 274 36.14 12.06 9.03
C SER A 274 37.24 11.45 8.16
N VAL A 275 37.70 10.26 8.51
CA VAL A 275 38.77 9.55 7.82
C VAL A 275 38.26 8.93 6.52
N LYS A 276 38.97 9.19 5.43
CA LYS A 276 38.69 8.60 4.11
C LYS A 276 39.68 7.49 3.82
N TYR A 277 39.18 6.30 3.65
CA TYR A 277 39.96 5.13 3.31
C TYR A 277 39.86 4.80 1.79
N ALA A 278 40.92 4.17 1.25
CA ALA A 278 40.95 3.72 -0.14
C ALA A 278 39.95 2.58 -0.37
N LYS A 279 39.07 2.70 -1.36
CA LYS A 279 37.96 1.76 -1.58
C LYS A 279 38.42 0.35 -2.07
N ASN A 280 39.54 0.26 -2.76
CA ASN A 280 40.00 -0.97 -3.45
C ASN A 280 41.24 -1.60 -2.77
N HIS A 281 41.45 -1.28 -1.51
CA HIS A 281 42.54 -1.91 -0.77
C HIS A 281 42.23 -3.38 -0.52
N ARG A 282 43.27 -4.25 -0.59
CA ARG A 282 43.21 -5.68 -0.29
C ARG A 282 44.10 -5.98 0.90
N LEU A 283 43.58 -6.76 1.82
CA LEU A 283 44.34 -7.29 2.95
C LEU A 283 44.35 -8.81 2.83
N TYR A 284 45.52 -9.42 2.88
CA TYR A 284 45.69 -10.87 2.61
C TYR A 284 45.56 -11.73 3.88
N GLU A 285 45.50 -11.11 5.03
CA GLU A 285 45.28 -11.76 6.32
C GLU A 285 44.08 -11.12 7.02
N PRO A 286 43.35 -11.88 7.87
CA PRO A 286 42.29 -11.29 8.68
C PRO A 286 42.86 -10.26 9.65
N PRO A 287 42.23 -9.09 9.81
CA PRO A 287 42.74 -8.04 10.71
C PRO A 287 42.86 -8.47 12.18
N MET A 288 42.00 -9.41 12.58
CA MET A 288 41.95 -10.01 13.92
C MET A 288 41.41 -11.44 13.80
N GLU A 289 41.88 -12.34 14.66
CA GLU A 289 41.37 -13.73 14.70
C GLU A 289 40.13 -13.81 15.61
N LEU A 290 39.02 -13.27 15.17
CA LEU A 290 37.77 -13.33 15.88
C LEU A 290 36.92 -14.54 15.43
N GLU A 291 36.16 -15.11 16.36
CA GLU A 291 35.16 -16.11 16.01
C GLU A 291 34.08 -15.47 15.10
N PRO A 292 33.50 -16.21 14.14
CA PRO A 292 32.53 -15.65 13.17
C PRO A 292 31.38 -14.87 13.76
N MET A 293 30.75 -15.37 14.84
CA MET A 293 29.64 -14.70 15.51
C MET A 293 30.11 -13.47 16.30
N VAL A 294 31.32 -13.49 16.87
CA VAL A 294 31.92 -12.33 17.56
C VAL A 294 32.22 -11.23 16.55
N LEU A 295 32.78 -11.57 15.40
CA LEU A 295 33.02 -10.62 14.31
C LEU A 295 31.71 -9.97 13.83
N SER A 296 30.69 -10.79 13.67
CA SER A 296 29.35 -10.31 13.25
C SER A 296 28.76 -9.30 14.24
N GLU A 297 28.81 -9.59 15.53
CA GLU A 297 28.28 -8.72 16.58
C GLU A 297 29.13 -7.45 16.76
N ALA A 298 30.44 -7.61 16.95
CA ALA A 298 31.31 -6.48 17.35
C ALA A 298 31.58 -5.51 16.19
N VAL A 299 31.93 -6.02 15.02
CA VAL A 299 32.38 -5.18 13.89
C VAL A 299 31.24 -4.80 12.95
N TYR A 300 30.29 -5.69 12.73
CA TYR A 300 29.20 -5.48 11.75
C TYR A 300 27.86 -5.17 12.39
N SER A 301 27.80 -5.04 13.73
CA SER A 301 26.56 -4.76 14.46
C SER A 301 25.40 -5.66 14.01
N THR A 302 25.71 -6.94 13.78
CA THR A 302 24.73 -7.93 13.32
C THR A 302 24.58 -9.03 14.37
N SER A 303 23.44 -9.02 15.08
CA SER A 303 23.13 -10.04 16.10
C SER A 303 22.40 -11.23 15.51
N LEU A 304 22.47 -12.39 16.21
CA LEU A 304 21.69 -13.57 15.88
C LEU A 304 20.18 -13.33 15.91
N GLU A 305 19.70 -12.47 16.83
CA GLU A 305 18.29 -12.09 16.94
C GLU A 305 17.79 -11.39 15.66
N GLU A 306 18.62 -10.52 15.05
CA GLU A 306 18.24 -9.76 13.85
C GLU A 306 18.21 -10.61 12.59
N VAL A 307 19.13 -11.57 12.49
CA VAL A 307 19.24 -12.46 11.32
C VAL A 307 18.50 -13.77 11.52
N SER A 308 17.81 -13.92 12.66
CA SER A 308 17.01 -15.10 12.97
C SER A 308 16.00 -15.37 11.84
N PRO A 309 15.85 -16.63 11.42
CA PRO A 309 14.85 -17.02 10.43
C PRO A 309 13.41 -16.81 10.88
N LEU A 310 13.17 -16.57 12.18
CA LEU A 310 11.87 -16.18 12.73
C LEU A 310 11.52 -14.71 12.47
N VAL A 311 12.53 -13.89 12.24
CA VAL A 311 12.38 -12.45 11.99
C VAL A 311 12.94 -12.18 10.60
N LYS A 312 12.16 -11.61 9.70
CA LYS A 312 12.69 -11.12 8.41
C LYS A 312 13.61 -9.91 8.67
N GLY A 313 14.71 -10.18 9.36
CA GLY A 313 15.74 -9.23 9.70
C GLY A 313 16.65 -8.94 8.51
N ALA A 314 17.55 -7.96 8.61
CA ALA A 314 18.64 -7.73 7.68
C ALA A 314 19.87 -7.34 8.49
N GLY A 315 20.88 -8.18 8.45
CA GLY A 315 22.25 -7.92 8.90
C GLY A 315 23.20 -7.95 7.72
N LYS A 316 24.49 -7.79 8.00
CA LYS A 316 25.56 -8.00 7.00
C LYS A 316 25.60 -9.46 6.56
N PHE A 317 25.34 -10.40 7.49
CA PHE A 317 25.41 -11.84 7.29
C PHE A 317 24.01 -12.46 7.45
N THR A 318 23.79 -13.62 6.86
CA THR A 318 22.60 -14.44 7.09
C THR A 318 22.81 -15.37 8.29
N PHE A 319 21.73 -15.85 8.89
CA PHE A 319 21.80 -16.85 9.96
C PHE A 319 22.57 -18.10 9.51
N ASP A 320 22.27 -18.59 8.31
CA ASP A 320 22.91 -19.79 7.76
C ASP A 320 24.42 -19.62 7.58
N GLN A 321 24.88 -18.43 7.14
CA GLN A 321 26.33 -18.12 7.04
C GLN A 321 26.99 -18.12 8.41
N LEU A 322 26.35 -17.57 9.43
CA LEU A 322 26.89 -17.55 10.80
C LEU A 322 27.04 -18.97 11.37
N ILE A 323 26.01 -19.79 11.23
CA ILE A 323 26.03 -21.18 11.69
C ILE A 323 27.08 -21.97 10.93
N GLN A 324 27.11 -21.88 9.59
CA GLN A 324 28.09 -22.61 8.76
C GLN A 324 29.54 -22.21 9.07
N ALA A 325 29.79 -20.90 9.18
CA ALA A 325 31.15 -20.41 9.51
C ALA A 325 31.56 -20.81 10.93
N THR A 326 30.66 -20.84 11.90
CA THR A 326 30.94 -21.28 13.27
C THR A 326 31.24 -22.78 13.31
N LEU A 327 30.48 -23.62 12.59
CA LEU A 327 30.77 -25.06 12.48
C LEU A 327 32.14 -25.29 11.83
N LEU A 328 32.47 -24.56 10.79
CA LEU A 328 33.76 -24.68 10.13
C LEU A 328 34.92 -24.19 11.01
N ASP A 329 34.71 -23.15 11.82
CA ASP A 329 35.68 -22.62 12.79
C ASP A 329 36.02 -23.65 13.88
N VAL A 330 35.01 -24.32 14.45
CA VAL A 330 35.26 -25.37 15.44
C VAL A 330 35.85 -26.63 14.84
N ILE A 331 35.62 -26.93 13.56
CA ILE A 331 36.34 -27.98 12.82
C ILE A 331 37.80 -27.58 12.62
N ASP A 332 38.06 -26.35 12.17
CA ASP A 332 39.44 -25.85 11.96
C ASP A 332 40.29 -25.94 13.24
N ARG A 333 39.69 -25.62 14.40
CA ARG A 333 40.35 -25.72 15.70
C ARG A 333 40.42 -27.15 16.25
N GLY A 334 39.88 -28.16 15.53
CA GLY A 334 39.91 -29.57 15.90
C GLY A 334 39.02 -29.92 17.12
N ASN A 335 38.03 -29.12 17.41
CA ASN A 335 37.01 -29.41 18.42
C ASN A 335 35.96 -30.40 17.88
N VAL A 336 35.66 -30.29 16.58
CA VAL A 336 34.76 -31.17 15.84
C VAL A 336 35.50 -31.81 14.69
N SER A 337 35.31 -33.10 14.42
CA SER A 337 35.84 -33.79 13.26
C SER A 337 34.74 -34.16 12.27
N ILE A 338 35.13 -34.27 11.00
CA ILE A 338 34.22 -34.74 9.95
C ILE A 338 34.32 -36.27 9.91
N ILE A 339 33.18 -36.94 9.97
CA ILE A 339 33.09 -38.41 9.82
C ILE A 339 32.39 -38.74 8.51
N SER A 340 32.91 -39.76 7.80
CA SER A 340 32.29 -40.25 6.57
C SER A 340 32.13 -41.76 6.67
N GLU A 341 30.89 -42.23 6.62
CA GLU A 341 30.51 -43.64 6.61
C GLU A 341 29.72 -43.96 5.35
N GLY A 342 30.35 -44.55 4.33
CA GLY A 342 29.76 -44.75 3.02
C GLY A 342 29.47 -43.42 2.34
N ASP A 343 28.21 -43.20 1.95
CA ASP A 343 27.73 -41.94 1.33
C ASP A 343 27.30 -40.88 2.36
N ALA A 344 27.26 -41.23 3.64
CA ALA A 344 26.83 -40.31 4.69
C ALA A 344 28.02 -39.53 5.27
N VAL A 345 27.87 -38.19 5.29
CA VAL A 345 28.83 -37.28 5.94
C VAL A 345 28.20 -36.77 7.23
N GLY A 346 28.98 -36.76 8.30
CA GLY A 346 28.55 -36.30 9.60
C GLY A 346 29.62 -35.51 10.35
N LEU A 347 29.29 -35.06 11.53
CA LEU A 347 30.16 -34.33 12.45
C LEU A 347 30.19 -35.04 13.78
N ARG A 348 31.38 -35.06 14.42
CA ARG A 348 31.60 -35.65 15.75
C ARG A 348 32.33 -34.64 16.64
N LEU A 349 31.80 -34.41 17.83
CA LEU A 349 32.45 -33.63 18.88
C LEU A 349 33.63 -34.43 19.45
N VAL A 350 34.84 -33.92 19.27
CA VAL A 350 36.10 -34.54 19.73
C VAL A 350 36.50 -34.06 21.12
N LYS A 351 36.47 -32.74 21.31
CA LYS A 351 36.84 -32.09 22.59
C LYS A 351 36.04 -30.80 22.80
N GLU A 352 35.72 -30.52 24.05
CA GLU A 352 35.04 -29.29 24.44
C GLU A 352 35.97 -28.18 24.92
N ASP A 353 37.23 -28.51 25.16
CA ASP A 353 38.22 -27.55 25.62
C ASP A 353 38.45 -26.45 24.58
N GLY A 354 38.42 -25.19 25.05
CA GLY A 354 38.56 -24.01 24.19
C GLY A 354 37.30 -23.55 23.49
N LEU A 355 36.18 -24.28 23.61
CA LEU A 355 34.87 -23.81 23.12
C LEU A 355 34.28 -22.77 24.07
N SER A 356 33.79 -21.66 23.51
CA SER A 356 32.99 -20.68 24.20
C SER A 356 31.57 -21.20 24.47
N SER A 357 30.80 -20.49 25.35
CA SER A 357 29.44 -20.92 25.68
C SER A 357 28.53 -20.94 24.44
N PHE A 358 28.59 -19.92 23.61
CA PHE A 358 27.74 -19.84 22.41
C PHE A 358 28.08 -20.91 21.36
N GLU A 359 29.34 -21.36 21.30
CA GLU A 359 29.73 -22.45 20.41
C GLU A 359 29.22 -23.79 20.90
N LYS A 360 29.23 -24.01 22.23
CA LYS A 360 28.59 -25.18 22.85
C LYS A 360 27.09 -25.19 22.59
N ASP A 361 26.43 -24.06 22.76
CA ASP A 361 24.99 -23.91 22.47
C ASP A 361 24.71 -24.18 20.99
N CYS A 362 25.54 -23.67 20.07
CA CYS A 362 25.46 -23.93 18.64
C CYS A 362 25.62 -25.42 18.28
N LEU A 363 26.58 -26.12 18.89
CA LEU A 363 26.79 -27.56 18.69
C LEU A 363 25.63 -28.37 19.31
N ASN A 364 25.16 -28.02 20.48
CA ASN A 364 23.97 -28.64 21.10
C ASN A 364 22.73 -28.48 20.23
N LEU A 365 22.54 -27.30 19.67
CA LEU A 365 21.47 -27.02 18.71
C LEU A 365 21.58 -27.90 17.46
N ALA A 366 22.81 -28.01 16.89
CA ALA A 366 23.05 -28.74 15.66
C ALA A 366 22.95 -30.28 15.86
N PHE A 367 23.45 -30.79 16.98
CA PHE A 367 23.55 -32.25 17.24
C PHE A 367 22.35 -32.79 18.06
N SER A 368 21.40 -31.95 18.43
CA SER A 368 20.28 -32.38 19.27
C SER A 368 20.73 -33.05 20.57
N GLY A 369 21.79 -32.50 21.20
CA GLY A 369 22.38 -33.02 22.45
C GLY A 369 23.20 -34.31 22.33
N LYS A 370 23.45 -34.83 21.11
CA LYS A 370 24.31 -35.98 20.86
C LYS A 370 25.76 -35.54 20.70
N LYS A 371 26.71 -36.53 20.66
CA LYS A 371 28.13 -36.26 20.38
C LYS A 371 28.48 -36.33 18.89
N GLU A 372 27.63 -36.92 18.09
CA GLU A 372 27.79 -37.02 16.63
C GLU A 372 26.45 -37.05 15.93
N GLU A 373 26.41 -36.49 14.74
CA GLU A 373 25.19 -36.48 13.91
C GLU A 373 25.56 -36.33 12.42
N THR A 374 24.76 -36.91 11.55
CA THR A 374 24.93 -36.74 10.09
C THR A 374 24.49 -35.34 9.67
N LEU A 375 25.11 -34.79 8.60
CA LEU A 375 24.75 -33.47 8.07
C LEU A 375 23.28 -33.35 7.65
N SER A 376 22.66 -34.46 7.22
CA SER A 376 21.25 -34.51 6.84
C SER A 376 20.29 -34.47 8.03
N ASN A 377 20.78 -34.79 9.21
CA ASN A 377 19.98 -34.81 10.45
C ASN A 377 20.34 -33.71 11.44
N LEU A 378 21.23 -32.79 11.07
CA LEU A 378 21.47 -31.62 11.90
C LEU A 378 20.18 -30.89 12.16
N PHE A 379 19.98 -30.40 13.39
CA PHE A 379 18.78 -29.67 13.83
C PHE A 379 17.47 -30.49 13.82
N ALA A 380 17.56 -31.82 13.89
CA ALA A 380 16.41 -32.72 13.77
C ALA A 380 15.27 -32.45 14.78
N ASP A 381 15.61 -31.94 15.98
CA ASP A 381 14.63 -31.62 17.03
C ASP A 381 13.65 -30.51 16.64
N TYR A 382 14.05 -29.66 15.68
CA TYR A 382 13.24 -28.56 15.16
C TYR A 382 12.47 -28.92 13.89
N LYS A 383 12.61 -30.16 13.42
CA LYS A 383 11.90 -30.64 12.23
C LYS A 383 10.41 -30.76 12.49
N VAL A 384 9.62 -30.10 11.68
CA VAL A 384 8.17 -30.24 11.66
C VAL A 384 7.78 -31.32 10.65
N SER A 385 7.02 -32.32 11.10
CA SER A 385 6.59 -33.41 10.20
C SER A 385 5.59 -32.91 9.17
N ASP A 386 5.88 -33.16 7.90
CA ASP A 386 4.96 -32.90 6.77
C ASP A 386 3.59 -33.54 6.94
N SER A 387 3.51 -34.65 7.69
CA SER A 387 2.26 -35.34 7.98
C SER A 387 1.27 -34.50 8.81
N LEU A 388 1.75 -33.50 9.54
CA LEU A 388 0.92 -32.57 10.29
C LEU A 388 0.12 -31.63 9.40
N TYR A 389 0.62 -31.31 8.19
CA TYR A 389 0.02 -30.32 7.30
C TYR A 389 -0.75 -30.92 6.12
N ARG A 390 -0.29 -32.03 5.54
CA ARG A 390 -0.80 -32.54 4.26
C ARG A 390 -2.26 -32.98 4.26
N ARG A 391 -2.89 -33.15 5.43
CA ARG A 391 -4.30 -33.54 5.58
C ARG A 391 -4.96 -32.89 6.79
N ALA A 392 -4.53 -31.68 7.17
CA ALA A 392 -5.03 -30.99 8.33
C ALA A 392 -6.50 -30.61 8.17
N LYS A 393 -7.33 -31.02 9.15
CA LYS A 393 -8.72 -30.60 9.28
C LYS A 393 -8.77 -29.40 10.24
N VAL A 394 -9.88 -28.68 10.26
CA VAL A 394 -10.12 -27.56 11.21
C VAL A 394 -9.89 -27.99 12.67
N SER A 395 -10.17 -29.27 12.99
CA SER A 395 -9.91 -29.86 14.32
C SER A 395 -8.41 -29.95 14.69
N ASP A 396 -7.51 -29.92 13.70
CA ASP A 396 -6.06 -30.06 13.90
C ASP A 396 -5.36 -28.70 14.10
N GLU A 397 -6.06 -27.60 13.83
CA GLU A 397 -5.51 -26.23 13.88
C GLU A 397 -4.82 -25.93 15.21
N LYS A 398 -5.52 -26.16 16.34
CA LYS A 398 -4.96 -25.91 17.68
C LYS A 398 -3.72 -26.77 17.99
N ARG A 399 -3.68 -28.02 17.51
CA ARG A 399 -2.53 -28.91 17.70
C ARG A 399 -1.32 -28.45 16.87
N ILE A 400 -1.56 -28.01 15.64
CA ILE A 400 -0.52 -27.47 14.75
C ILE A 400 0.03 -26.17 15.35
N GLN A 401 -0.84 -25.26 15.79
CA GLN A 401 -0.45 -24.02 16.44
C GLN A 401 0.37 -24.27 17.72
N ALA A 402 -0.10 -25.17 18.60
CA ALA A 402 0.61 -25.49 19.85
C ALA A 402 2.02 -26.04 19.56
N ARG A 403 2.17 -26.98 18.61
CA ARG A 403 3.49 -27.52 18.23
C ARG A 403 4.38 -26.45 17.59
N GLY A 404 3.83 -25.62 16.69
CA GLY A 404 4.54 -24.49 16.08
C GLY A 404 5.05 -23.50 17.14
N LEU A 405 4.20 -23.15 18.10
CA LEU A 405 4.54 -22.25 19.22
C LEU A 405 5.64 -22.84 20.10
N GLN A 406 5.53 -24.12 20.45
CA GLN A 406 6.55 -24.82 21.25
C GLN A 406 7.91 -24.78 20.60
N LEU A 407 8.02 -25.18 19.30
CA LEU A 407 9.28 -25.18 18.55
C LEU A 407 9.85 -23.77 18.39
N LYS A 408 8.98 -22.80 18.10
CA LYS A 408 9.36 -21.39 18.00
C LYS A 408 9.94 -20.89 19.33
N SER A 409 9.26 -21.13 20.46
CA SER A 409 9.74 -20.70 21.78
C SER A 409 11.06 -21.35 22.16
N SER A 410 11.21 -22.66 21.93
CA SER A 410 12.48 -23.36 22.17
C SER A 410 13.61 -22.80 21.32
N PHE A 411 13.35 -22.48 20.07
CA PHE A 411 14.34 -21.88 19.20
C PHE A 411 14.72 -20.46 19.62
N GLU A 412 13.74 -19.62 19.99
CA GLU A 412 13.97 -18.28 20.51
C GLU A 412 14.81 -18.31 21.80
N GLU A 413 14.55 -19.27 22.70
CA GLU A 413 15.30 -19.43 23.93
C GLU A 413 16.76 -19.77 23.67
N VAL A 414 17.05 -20.76 22.82
CA VAL A 414 18.43 -21.15 22.46
C VAL A 414 19.14 -19.99 21.74
N LEU A 415 18.47 -19.28 20.82
CA LEU A 415 19.03 -18.11 20.16
C LEU A 415 19.42 -17.01 21.16
N ASN A 416 18.57 -16.74 22.13
CA ASN A 416 18.83 -15.72 23.15
C ASN A 416 20.03 -16.13 24.02
N GLN A 417 20.15 -17.42 24.40
CA GLN A 417 21.31 -17.94 25.12
C GLN A 417 22.58 -17.80 24.30
N MET A 418 22.57 -18.22 23.04
CA MET A 418 23.71 -18.04 22.12
C MET A 418 24.10 -16.57 21.99
N GLN A 419 23.14 -15.67 21.78
CA GLN A 419 23.38 -14.23 21.65
C GLN A 419 24.01 -13.65 22.92
N GLU A 420 23.55 -14.06 24.11
CA GLU A 420 24.16 -13.65 25.37
C GLU A 420 25.59 -14.19 25.51
N GLY A 421 25.82 -15.43 25.09
CA GLY A 421 27.15 -16.03 25.01
C GLY A 421 28.10 -15.26 24.09
N VAL A 422 27.62 -14.84 22.90
CA VAL A 422 28.38 -14.00 21.96
C VAL A 422 28.74 -12.65 22.61
N ARG A 423 27.79 -11.97 23.26
CA ARG A 423 28.05 -10.69 23.95
C ARG A 423 29.09 -10.83 25.07
N LYS A 424 29.02 -11.90 25.86
CA LYS A 424 30.04 -12.22 26.88
C LYS A 424 31.42 -12.45 26.24
N ARG A 425 31.48 -13.13 25.08
CA ARG A 425 32.73 -13.37 24.37
C ARG A 425 33.30 -12.08 23.77
N VAL A 426 32.46 -11.18 23.20
CA VAL A 426 32.90 -9.85 22.78
C VAL A 426 33.52 -9.08 23.93
N SER A 427 32.89 -9.11 25.11
CA SER A 427 33.45 -8.47 26.31
C SER A 427 34.78 -9.11 26.77
N PHE A 428 34.94 -10.42 26.64
CA PHE A 428 36.18 -11.14 26.95
C PHE A 428 37.35 -10.69 26.06
N TRP A 429 37.08 -10.43 24.77
CA TRP A 429 38.08 -9.88 23.86
C TRP A 429 38.56 -8.49 24.20
N GLY A 430 37.84 -7.76 25.06
CA GLY A 430 38.20 -6.39 25.45
C GLY A 430 38.20 -5.40 24.28
N LEU A 431 37.41 -5.69 23.24
CA LEU A 431 37.29 -4.83 22.08
C LEU A 431 36.69 -3.47 22.47
N PRO A 432 37.16 -2.34 21.91
CA PRO A 432 36.55 -1.05 22.14
C PRO A 432 35.16 -1.00 21.49
N ASP A 433 34.30 -0.12 22.00
CA ASP A 433 33.02 0.16 21.34
C ASP A 433 33.27 0.79 19.97
N TYR A 434 32.96 0.08 18.89
CA TYR A 434 33.13 0.56 17.52
C TYR A 434 31.97 1.46 17.06
N TYR A 435 30.88 1.47 17.80
CA TYR A 435 29.69 2.26 17.50
C TYR A 435 29.46 3.29 18.61
N ARG A 436 28.92 4.42 18.21
CA ARG A 436 28.43 5.43 19.14
C ARG A 436 26.92 5.63 18.98
N PRO A 437 26.17 5.85 20.06
CA PRO A 437 24.75 6.15 19.96
C PRO A 437 24.53 7.45 19.20
N LEU A 438 23.39 7.54 18.51
CA LEU A 438 22.97 8.77 17.84
C LEU A 438 22.70 9.87 18.86
N THR A 439 23.20 11.07 18.57
CA THR A 439 22.87 12.27 19.33
C THR A 439 21.40 12.68 19.16
N GLY A 440 20.86 13.49 20.08
CA GLY A 440 19.48 13.99 19.96
C GLY A 440 19.20 14.71 18.64
N GLY A 441 20.19 15.52 18.16
CA GLY A 441 20.06 16.20 16.88
C GLY A 441 20.06 15.26 15.67
N GLU A 442 20.84 14.16 15.71
CA GLU A 442 20.85 13.15 14.65
C GLU A 442 19.53 12.35 14.61
N LYS A 443 18.98 12.01 15.78
CA LYS A 443 17.64 11.39 15.89
C LYS A 443 16.54 12.33 15.37
N ALA A 444 16.62 13.63 15.70
CA ALA A 444 15.66 14.61 15.19
C ALA A 444 15.71 14.71 13.66
N LEU A 445 16.90 14.66 13.05
CA LEU A 445 17.03 14.62 11.59
C LEU A 445 16.39 13.36 10.98
N GLN A 446 16.57 12.17 11.61
CA GLN A 446 15.92 10.94 11.15
C GLN A 446 14.40 11.03 11.21
N VAL A 447 13.85 11.51 12.34
CA VAL A 447 12.40 11.70 12.49
C VAL A 447 11.89 12.73 11.48
N GLY A 448 12.62 13.84 11.31
CA GLY A 448 12.28 14.86 10.33
C GLY A 448 12.25 14.34 8.90
N MET A 449 13.24 13.55 8.47
CA MET A 449 13.25 12.91 7.16
C MET A 449 12.01 12.02 6.96
N GLY A 450 11.67 11.19 7.96
CA GLY A 450 10.50 10.33 7.91
C GLY A 450 9.19 11.12 7.80
N ALA A 451 9.02 12.15 8.64
CA ALA A 451 7.83 12.99 8.63
C ALA A 451 7.67 13.73 7.28
N LEU A 452 8.75 14.31 6.76
CA LEU A 452 8.74 15.06 5.50
C LEU A 452 8.52 14.20 4.25
N THR A 453 8.68 12.88 4.32
CA THR A 453 8.38 11.96 3.20
C THR A 453 7.03 11.28 3.34
N ILE A 454 6.58 10.98 4.56
CA ILE A 454 5.27 10.37 4.80
C ILE A 454 4.14 11.37 4.54
N LEU A 455 4.31 12.64 4.90
CA LEU A 455 3.31 13.69 4.71
C LEU A 455 2.90 13.83 3.23
N PRO A 456 3.81 13.94 2.24
CA PRO A 456 3.45 13.94 0.83
C PRO A 456 2.69 12.70 0.36
N LEU A 457 2.97 11.52 0.90
CA LEU A 457 2.27 10.31 0.54
C LEU A 457 0.76 10.41 0.83
N PHE A 458 0.40 10.79 2.06
CA PHE A 458 -1.00 10.85 2.46
C PHE A 458 -1.72 12.07 1.89
N ILE A 459 -1.10 13.24 2.00
CA ILE A 459 -1.69 14.49 1.53
C ILE A 459 -1.78 14.48 0.00
N GLY A 460 -0.73 14.03 -0.71
CA GLY A 460 -0.71 13.97 -2.17
C GLY A 460 -1.79 13.06 -2.72
N PHE A 461 -1.96 11.88 -2.13
CA PHE A 461 -3.02 10.96 -2.54
C PHE A 461 -4.43 11.47 -2.16
N GLY A 462 -4.60 12.00 -0.94
CA GLY A 462 -5.87 12.59 -0.51
C GLY A 462 -6.31 13.78 -1.38
N LEU A 463 -5.38 14.67 -1.71
CA LEU A 463 -5.65 15.80 -2.62
C LEU A 463 -5.89 15.35 -4.06
N PHE A 464 -5.26 14.27 -4.51
CA PHE A 464 -5.57 13.67 -5.80
C PHE A 464 -7.02 13.17 -5.86
N LEU A 465 -7.48 12.42 -4.85
CA LEU A 465 -8.88 11.99 -4.75
C LEU A 465 -9.82 13.20 -4.67
N TYR A 466 -9.48 14.21 -3.88
CA TYR A 466 -10.23 15.46 -3.81
C TYR A 466 -10.33 16.17 -5.17
N SER A 467 -9.26 16.19 -5.96
CA SER A 467 -9.29 16.80 -7.30
C SER A 467 -10.21 16.05 -8.26
N LEU A 468 -10.30 14.74 -8.14
CA LEU A 468 -11.25 13.93 -8.90
C LEU A 468 -12.69 14.18 -8.46
N ASP A 469 -12.93 14.16 -7.16
CA ASP A 469 -14.28 14.31 -6.61
C ASP A 469 -14.84 15.70 -6.81
N VAL A 470 -14.07 16.74 -6.49
CA VAL A 470 -14.55 18.13 -6.49
C VAL A 470 -14.47 18.79 -7.86
N HIS A 471 -13.40 18.59 -8.59
CA HIS A 471 -13.16 19.26 -9.87
C HIS A 471 -13.40 18.37 -11.10
N GLY A 472 -13.55 17.06 -10.91
CA GLY A 472 -13.79 16.12 -11.99
C GLY A 472 -12.63 16.00 -13.00
N TYR A 473 -11.38 16.32 -12.61
CA TYR A 473 -10.21 16.17 -13.45
C TYR A 473 -9.07 15.44 -12.74
N LEU A 474 -8.27 14.74 -13.54
CA LEU A 474 -7.13 13.98 -13.09
C LEU A 474 -5.90 14.88 -12.95
N TYR A 475 -5.45 15.19 -11.71
CA TYR A 475 -4.26 15.99 -11.47
C TYR A 475 -3.06 15.14 -11.06
N LEU A 476 -2.35 14.60 -12.07
CA LEU A 476 -1.26 13.64 -11.91
C LEU A 476 -0.05 14.10 -11.05
N PRO A 477 0.35 15.38 -10.94
CA PRO A 477 1.45 15.78 -10.08
C PRO A 477 1.29 15.37 -8.62
N LEU A 478 0.07 15.33 -8.07
CA LEU A 478 -0.18 14.98 -6.67
C LEU A 478 0.19 13.52 -6.33
N PRO A 479 -0.33 12.49 -7.02
CA PRO A 479 0.04 11.10 -6.74
C PRO A 479 1.49 10.81 -7.09
N ILE A 480 2.10 11.50 -8.07
CA ILE A 480 3.52 11.37 -8.38
C ILE A 480 4.38 11.84 -7.20
N LEU A 481 4.08 12.99 -6.59
CA LEU A 481 4.78 13.47 -5.42
C LEU A 481 4.57 12.54 -4.21
N GLY A 482 3.37 12.01 -4.04
CA GLY A 482 3.08 10.99 -3.02
C GLY A 482 3.92 9.72 -3.21
N PHE A 483 3.99 9.21 -4.43
CA PHE A 483 4.82 8.05 -4.78
C PHE A 483 6.31 8.31 -4.56
N LEU A 484 6.82 9.50 -4.93
CA LEU A 484 8.20 9.88 -4.66
C LEU A 484 8.50 9.91 -3.15
N GLY A 485 7.55 10.40 -2.34
CA GLY A 485 7.62 10.35 -0.88
C GLY A 485 7.75 8.91 -0.35
N LEU A 486 6.97 7.97 -0.92
CA LEU A 486 7.07 6.55 -0.59
C LEU A 486 8.45 5.97 -0.92
N VAL A 487 8.95 6.24 -2.12
CA VAL A 487 10.28 5.77 -2.57
C VAL A 487 11.39 6.29 -1.65
N LEU A 488 11.36 7.58 -1.31
CA LEU A 488 12.33 8.16 -0.37
C LEU A 488 12.18 7.58 1.05
N SER A 489 10.96 7.32 1.53
CA SER A 489 10.74 6.69 2.83
C SER A 489 11.33 5.29 2.89
N VAL A 490 11.12 4.47 1.84
CA VAL A 490 11.73 3.14 1.71
C VAL A 490 13.24 3.24 1.66
N PHE A 491 13.79 4.16 0.88
CA PHE A 491 15.23 4.40 0.79
C PHE A 491 15.82 4.76 2.15
N TYR A 492 15.23 5.69 2.90
CA TYR A 492 15.70 6.07 4.24
C TYR A 492 15.57 4.90 5.22
N TYR A 493 14.48 4.16 5.19
CA TYR A 493 14.31 2.95 6.01
C TYR A 493 15.46 1.98 5.81
N TRP A 494 15.83 1.68 4.55
CA TRP A 494 16.92 0.78 4.23
C TRP A 494 18.30 1.34 4.66
N LYS A 495 18.55 2.63 4.43
CA LYS A 495 19.85 3.25 4.72
C LYS A 495 20.10 3.52 6.20
N LEU A 496 19.04 3.82 6.96
CA LEU A 496 19.16 4.21 8.38
C LEU A 496 18.81 3.07 9.34
N ARG A 497 18.50 1.90 8.81
CA ARG A 497 18.04 0.77 9.62
C ARG A 497 19.09 0.29 10.61
N LEU A 498 20.35 0.19 10.18
CA LEU A 498 21.46 -0.27 11.02
C LEU A 498 21.84 0.79 12.06
N ASP A 499 21.78 2.07 11.69
CA ASP A 499 22.09 3.18 12.58
C ASP A 499 21.15 3.25 13.81
N ASN A 500 20.00 2.61 13.75
CA ASN A 500 19.00 2.61 14.85
C ASN A 500 19.23 1.54 15.92
N ARG A 501 20.12 0.58 15.68
CA ARG A 501 20.45 -0.46 16.66
C ARG A 501 21.55 0.02 17.61
N ASP A 502 22.78 0.07 17.13
CA ASP A 502 23.98 0.37 17.93
C ASP A 502 24.51 1.78 17.67
N GLY A 503 23.84 2.52 16.78
CA GLY A 503 24.24 3.85 16.35
C GLY A 503 25.12 3.83 15.11
N VAL A 504 26.07 4.75 15.06
CA VAL A 504 26.96 4.93 13.91
C VAL A 504 28.41 4.66 14.28
N LEU A 505 29.20 4.21 13.31
CA LEU A 505 30.63 3.96 13.52
C LEU A 505 31.32 5.21 14.06
N ASN A 506 32.14 5.03 15.10
CA ASN A 506 33.12 6.02 15.53
C ASN A 506 34.40 5.89 14.68
N GLU A 507 35.44 6.65 14.99
CA GLU A 507 36.69 6.64 14.20
C GLU A 507 37.40 5.29 14.27
N ALA A 508 37.49 4.67 15.45
CA ALA A 508 38.09 3.33 15.62
C ALA A 508 37.26 2.25 14.90
N GLY A 509 35.95 2.33 15.00
CA GLY A 509 35.05 1.45 14.27
C GLY A 509 35.17 1.57 12.76
N ALA A 510 35.36 2.79 12.25
CA ALA A 510 35.55 3.03 10.83
C ALA A 510 36.87 2.43 10.31
N GLU A 511 37.93 2.47 11.10
CA GLU A 511 39.23 1.84 10.77
C GLU A 511 39.11 0.31 10.73
N VAL A 512 38.55 -0.29 11.76
CA VAL A 512 38.37 -1.75 11.83
C VAL A 512 37.44 -2.25 10.73
N TYR A 513 36.33 -1.53 10.49
CA TYR A 513 35.40 -1.85 9.40
C TYR A 513 36.10 -1.76 8.03
N TYR A 514 36.98 -0.77 7.84
CA TYR A 514 37.77 -0.63 6.62
C TYR A 514 38.73 -1.81 6.43
N LEU A 515 39.43 -2.22 7.47
CA LEU A 515 40.39 -3.36 7.40
C LEU A 515 39.64 -4.66 7.03
N TRP A 516 38.51 -4.93 7.68
CA TRP A 516 37.70 -6.09 7.34
C TRP A 516 37.09 -6.01 5.93
N THR A 517 36.71 -4.81 5.48
CA THR A 517 36.25 -4.60 4.10
C THR A 517 37.37 -4.82 3.11
N SER A 518 38.59 -4.43 3.45
CA SER A 518 39.78 -4.68 2.62
C SER A 518 40.11 -6.19 2.52
N PHE A 519 39.92 -6.93 3.61
CA PHE A 519 40.00 -8.39 3.62
C PHE A 519 38.87 -9.03 2.80
N GLU A 520 37.63 -8.56 2.96
CA GLU A 520 36.50 -9.01 2.13
C GLU A 520 36.73 -8.74 0.63
N ASN A 521 37.35 -7.60 0.27
CA ASN A 521 37.71 -7.29 -1.12
C ASN A 521 38.67 -8.33 -1.70
N MET A 522 39.66 -8.76 -0.93
CA MET A 522 40.57 -9.81 -1.33
C MET A 522 39.82 -11.13 -1.55
N LEU A 523 38.96 -11.57 -0.60
CA LEU A 523 38.17 -12.78 -0.74
C LEU A 523 37.26 -12.75 -1.98
N ARG A 524 36.63 -11.61 -2.25
CA ARG A 524 35.75 -11.41 -3.41
C ARG A 524 36.52 -11.57 -4.73
N GLU A 525 37.75 -11.08 -4.77
CA GLU A 525 38.60 -11.05 -5.96
C GLU A 525 39.65 -12.15 -5.99
N ILE A 526 39.60 -13.11 -5.06
CA ILE A 526 40.62 -14.14 -4.87
C ILE A 526 40.93 -14.92 -6.16
N ALA A 527 39.96 -15.17 -7.02
CA ALA A 527 40.15 -15.84 -8.30
C ALA A 527 40.91 -15.00 -9.35
N ARG A 528 41.24 -13.74 -9.05
CA ARG A 528 41.97 -12.80 -9.90
C ARG A 528 43.38 -12.51 -9.37
N LEU A 529 43.76 -13.11 -8.23
CA LEU A 529 45.06 -12.94 -7.65
C LEU A 529 46.11 -13.65 -8.54
N ASP A 530 47.27 -13.05 -8.65
CA ASP A 530 48.39 -13.69 -9.32
C ASP A 530 49.06 -14.73 -8.40
N GLN A 531 50.01 -15.49 -8.95
CA GLN A 531 50.65 -16.56 -8.21
C GLN A 531 51.46 -16.04 -7.01
N ALA A 532 52.11 -14.90 -7.12
CA ALA A 532 52.86 -14.31 -6.01
C ALA A 532 51.92 -13.83 -4.88
N GLU A 533 50.78 -13.28 -5.22
CA GLU A 533 49.72 -12.90 -4.26
C GLU A 533 49.18 -14.16 -3.55
N LEU A 534 48.91 -15.25 -4.27
CA LEU A 534 48.44 -16.51 -3.70
C LEU A 534 49.50 -17.17 -2.77
N GLU A 535 50.76 -17.13 -3.15
CA GLU A 535 51.86 -17.64 -2.32
C GLU A 535 52.09 -16.81 -1.05
N SER A 536 51.63 -15.57 -1.02
CA SER A 536 51.72 -14.72 0.17
C SER A 536 50.69 -15.09 1.25
N ILE A 537 49.64 -15.85 0.91
CA ILE A 537 48.59 -16.25 1.85
C ILE A 537 49.08 -17.46 2.66
N VAL A 538 49.29 -17.27 3.95
CA VAL A 538 49.77 -18.33 4.86
C VAL A 538 48.62 -19.03 5.59
N VAL A 539 47.53 -18.32 5.89
CA VAL A 539 46.44 -18.76 6.77
C VAL A 539 45.21 -19.27 6.00
N TRP A 540 45.40 -20.20 5.07
CA TRP A 540 44.32 -20.69 4.20
C TRP A 540 43.14 -21.32 4.94
N ASN A 541 43.35 -21.96 6.08
CA ASN A 541 42.30 -22.50 6.94
C ASN A 541 41.41 -21.39 7.49
N ARG A 542 42.00 -20.34 8.06
CA ARG A 542 41.25 -19.18 8.56
C ARG A 542 40.56 -18.41 7.44
N LEU A 543 41.24 -18.32 6.27
CA LEU A 543 40.66 -17.73 5.08
C LEU A 543 39.36 -18.41 4.67
N LEU A 544 39.33 -19.76 4.71
CA LEU A 544 38.12 -20.53 4.36
C LEU A 544 36.97 -20.30 5.34
N VAL A 545 37.28 -20.21 6.65
CA VAL A 545 36.26 -19.87 7.69
C VAL A 545 35.63 -18.52 7.40
N TYR A 546 36.42 -17.47 7.19
CA TYR A 546 35.90 -16.15 6.89
C TYR A 546 35.26 -16.07 5.49
N ALA A 547 35.79 -16.78 4.51
CA ALA A 547 35.15 -16.87 3.20
C ALA A 547 33.74 -17.47 3.29
N THR A 548 33.55 -18.43 4.20
CA THR A 548 32.24 -19.00 4.48
C THR A 548 31.29 -17.94 5.07
N LEU A 549 31.78 -17.17 6.04
CA LEU A 549 31.00 -16.08 6.64
C LEU A 549 30.60 -15.00 5.62
N PHE A 550 31.56 -14.61 4.76
CA PHE A 550 31.30 -13.57 3.73
C PHE A 550 30.62 -14.11 2.46
N GLY A 551 30.37 -15.42 2.36
CA GLY A 551 29.69 -16.04 1.21
C GLY A 551 30.58 -16.30 0.01
N TYR A 552 31.91 -16.44 0.22
CA TYR A 552 32.92 -16.74 -0.82
C TYR A 552 33.57 -18.11 -0.68
N ALA A 553 33.01 -18.99 0.16
CA ALA A 553 33.56 -20.33 0.45
C ALA A 553 33.83 -21.16 -0.81
N ASP A 554 32.88 -21.12 -1.76
CA ASP A 554 33.00 -21.84 -3.04
C ASP A 554 34.25 -21.41 -3.82
N LYS A 555 34.48 -20.10 -3.95
CA LYS A 555 35.64 -19.56 -4.67
C LYS A 555 36.95 -19.94 -4.01
N VAL A 556 37.05 -19.83 -2.68
CA VAL A 556 38.24 -20.15 -1.92
C VAL A 556 38.51 -21.65 -1.96
N SER A 557 37.49 -22.48 -1.70
CA SER A 557 37.59 -23.95 -1.75
C SER A 557 38.02 -24.45 -3.16
N HIS A 558 37.41 -23.89 -4.21
CA HIS A 558 37.79 -24.21 -5.59
C HIS A 558 39.26 -23.87 -5.88
N LEU A 559 39.72 -22.69 -5.44
CA LEU A 559 41.10 -22.26 -5.63
C LEU A 559 42.08 -23.15 -4.87
N MET A 560 41.79 -23.47 -3.60
CA MET A 560 42.59 -24.40 -2.80
C MET A 560 42.72 -25.78 -3.49
N LYS A 561 41.62 -26.28 -4.05
CA LYS A 561 41.58 -27.55 -4.78
C LYS A 561 42.40 -27.49 -6.07
N VAL A 562 42.27 -26.43 -6.87
CA VAL A 562 43.00 -26.26 -8.15
C VAL A 562 44.52 -26.16 -7.90
N HIS A 563 44.93 -25.41 -6.90
CA HIS A 563 46.36 -25.22 -6.56
C HIS A 563 46.90 -26.27 -5.57
N GLN A 564 46.09 -27.30 -5.22
CA GLN A 564 46.44 -28.38 -4.30
C GLN A 564 46.96 -27.88 -2.94
N ILE A 565 46.40 -26.78 -2.46
CA ILE A 565 46.74 -26.17 -1.18
C ILE A 565 46.24 -27.09 -0.07
N GLN A 566 47.15 -27.54 0.80
CA GLN A 566 46.81 -28.32 1.98
C GLN A 566 47.12 -27.53 3.24
N VAL A 567 46.25 -27.70 4.24
CA VAL A 567 46.40 -27.13 5.58
C VAL A 567 46.69 -28.22 6.58
N GLU A 568 47.14 -27.86 7.78
CA GLU A 568 47.47 -28.84 8.83
C GLU A 568 46.26 -29.68 9.26
N ASN A 569 45.06 -29.12 9.26
CA ASN A 569 43.86 -29.84 9.66
C ASN A 569 43.37 -30.77 8.53
N PRO A 570 43.35 -32.11 8.72
CA PRO A 570 42.95 -33.07 7.71
C PRO A 570 41.45 -32.95 7.36
N ASP A 571 40.59 -32.54 8.30
CA ASP A 571 39.15 -32.38 8.05
C ASP A 571 38.87 -31.23 7.09
N ILE A 572 39.65 -30.13 7.19
CA ILE A 572 39.56 -29.03 6.23
C ILE A 572 40.02 -29.48 4.83
N ASN A 573 41.06 -30.29 4.75
CA ASN A 573 41.51 -30.84 3.48
C ASN A 573 40.46 -31.75 2.84
N LEU A 574 39.75 -32.58 3.64
CA LEU A 574 38.63 -33.38 3.17
C LEU A 574 37.46 -32.50 2.71
N TYR A 575 37.10 -31.48 3.49
CA TYR A 575 36.06 -30.52 3.12
C TYR A 575 36.31 -29.87 1.74
N VAL A 576 37.56 -29.45 1.48
CA VAL A 576 37.98 -28.86 0.20
C VAL A 576 37.99 -29.91 -0.92
N ALA A 577 38.63 -31.09 -0.69
CA ALA A 577 38.80 -32.14 -1.70
C ALA A 577 37.45 -32.63 -2.26
N TYR A 578 36.46 -32.84 -1.38
CA TYR A 578 35.15 -33.33 -1.74
C TYR A 578 34.16 -32.22 -2.10
N GLY A 579 34.52 -30.94 -1.91
CA GLY A 579 33.64 -29.80 -2.21
C GLY A 579 32.41 -29.74 -1.31
N TRP A 580 32.55 -30.09 -0.03
CA TRP A 580 31.42 -30.19 0.92
C TRP A 580 30.81 -28.85 1.35
N HIS A 581 31.32 -27.73 0.84
CA HIS A 581 30.76 -26.41 1.16
C HIS A 581 29.24 -26.31 0.89
N SER A 582 28.76 -26.86 -0.23
CA SER A 582 27.32 -26.87 -0.56
C SER A 582 26.52 -27.76 0.38
N LEU A 583 27.08 -28.90 0.80
CA LEU A 583 26.47 -29.83 1.72
C LEU A 583 26.30 -29.20 3.12
N PHE A 584 27.32 -28.50 3.61
CA PHE A 584 27.29 -27.74 4.86
C PHE A 584 26.34 -26.58 4.77
N TYR A 585 26.29 -25.85 3.65
CA TYR A 585 25.34 -24.79 3.43
C TYR A 585 23.90 -25.30 3.50
N HIS A 586 23.57 -26.38 2.80
CA HIS A 586 22.26 -26.98 2.84
C HIS A 586 21.86 -27.46 4.24
N SER A 587 22.80 -28.03 4.99
CA SER A 587 22.54 -28.46 6.37
C SER A 587 22.25 -27.28 7.28
N SER A 588 23.00 -26.19 7.16
CA SER A 588 22.74 -24.94 7.92
C SER A 588 21.43 -24.30 7.53
N ALA A 589 21.08 -24.30 6.25
CA ALA A 589 19.81 -23.77 5.74
C ALA A 589 18.58 -24.58 6.18
N GLN A 590 18.76 -25.87 6.55
CA GLN A 590 17.67 -26.68 7.12
C GLN A 590 17.12 -26.05 8.41
N MET A 591 17.98 -25.51 9.25
CA MET A 591 17.53 -24.85 10.49
C MET A 591 16.65 -23.63 10.19
N SER A 592 17.03 -22.78 9.26
CA SER A 592 16.23 -21.64 8.79
C SER A 592 14.88 -22.11 8.23
N HIS A 593 14.87 -23.20 7.50
CA HIS A 593 13.66 -23.80 6.99
C HIS A 593 12.74 -24.29 8.11
N TYR A 594 13.28 -25.06 9.08
CA TYR A 594 12.50 -25.58 10.21
C TYR A 594 11.92 -24.47 11.09
N ALA A 595 12.71 -23.44 11.37
CA ALA A 595 12.26 -22.27 12.11
C ALA A 595 11.15 -21.50 11.39
N SER A 596 11.28 -21.33 10.07
CA SER A 596 10.24 -20.70 9.23
C SER A 596 8.95 -21.52 9.21
N VAL A 597 9.04 -22.85 9.11
CA VAL A 597 7.87 -23.74 9.17
C VAL A 597 7.22 -23.70 10.54
N ALA A 598 8.00 -23.72 11.64
CA ALA A 598 7.48 -23.58 13.00
C ALA A 598 6.75 -22.23 13.21
N ASN A 599 7.32 -21.14 12.68
CA ASN A 599 6.68 -19.82 12.72
C ASN A 599 5.35 -19.79 11.94
N THR A 600 5.30 -20.40 10.75
CA THR A 600 4.07 -20.52 9.95
C THR A 600 3.03 -21.39 10.67
N ALA A 601 3.46 -22.49 11.30
CA ALA A 601 2.60 -23.36 12.10
C ALA A 601 1.98 -22.62 13.29
N SER A 602 2.76 -21.78 13.97
CA SER A 602 2.31 -21.03 15.15
C SER A 602 1.19 -20.01 14.84
N THR A 603 1.04 -19.62 13.57
CA THR A 603 0.03 -18.65 13.08
C THR A 603 -0.98 -19.28 12.12
N TYR A 604 -0.99 -20.61 12.00
CA TYR A 604 -1.87 -21.34 11.10
C TYR A 604 -3.34 -21.10 11.42
N SER A 605 -4.15 -20.65 10.47
CA SER A 605 -5.60 -20.47 10.61
C SER A 605 -6.33 -20.86 9.33
N VAL A 606 -7.48 -21.53 9.48
CA VAL A 606 -8.40 -21.84 8.40
C VAL A 606 -9.45 -20.73 8.35
N SER A 607 -9.39 -19.83 7.36
CA SER A 607 -10.32 -18.70 7.23
C SER A 607 -11.59 -19.07 6.50
N SER A 608 -12.76 -18.76 7.12
CA SER A 608 -14.07 -18.64 6.46
C SER A 608 -14.48 -17.16 6.49
N GLY A 609 -14.79 -16.59 5.33
CA GLY A 609 -15.07 -15.17 5.18
C GLY A 609 -16.51 -14.77 5.52
N SER A 610 -16.72 -13.54 6.00
CA SER A 610 -18.00 -12.83 5.99
C SER A 610 -17.77 -11.32 5.95
N GLY A 611 -18.58 -10.62 5.16
CA GLY A 611 -18.52 -9.18 4.93
C GLY A 611 -19.57 -8.39 5.73
N SER A 612 -19.45 -7.06 5.75
CA SER A 612 -20.56 -6.14 6.07
C SER A 612 -20.29 -4.69 5.66
N SER A 613 -21.34 -3.96 5.55
CA SER A 613 -21.82 -2.79 4.80
C SER A 613 -21.72 -1.44 5.53
N GLY A 614 -21.90 -0.32 4.82
CA GLY A 614 -22.66 0.81 5.33
C GLY A 614 -22.38 2.22 4.85
N GLY A 615 -23.38 2.90 4.34
CA GLY A 615 -23.96 4.23 4.59
C GLY A 615 -23.20 5.50 4.17
N GLY A 616 -23.85 6.46 3.77
CA GLY A 616 -24.64 7.36 3.01
C GLY A 616 -24.64 8.79 3.54
N PHE A 617 -24.78 9.83 2.68
CA PHE A 617 -24.92 11.25 3.06
C PHE A 617 -25.89 11.97 2.16
N SER A 618 -26.53 13.02 2.71
CA SER A 618 -27.61 13.78 2.10
C SER A 618 -27.43 15.29 2.28
N GLY A 619 -28.09 16.08 1.41
CA GLY A 619 -28.46 17.47 1.65
C GLY A 619 -28.60 18.30 0.39
N GLY A 620 -29.84 18.57 -0.06
CA GLY A 620 -30.21 19.52 -1.10
C GLY A 620 -31.65 19.28 -1.57
N GLY A 621 -32.41 20.35 -1.97
CA GLY A 621 -33.79 20.26 -2.37
C GLY A 621 -34.00 19.66 -3.77
N GLY A 622 -35.01 18.80 -3.89
CA GLY A 622 -35.24 17.97 -5.08
C GLY A 622 -34.54 16.62 -4.97
N GLY A 623 -35.00 15.59 -5.58
CA GLY A 623 -34.47 14.25 -5.41
C GLY A 623 -34.76 13.37 -6.62
N GLY A 624 -34.09 13.59 -7.74
CA GLY A 624 -34.14 12.61 -8.86
C GLY A 624 -33.15 11.47 -8.62
N SER A 625 -33.60 10.24 -8.77
CA SER A 625 -32.76 9.05 -8.72
C SER A 625 -32.93 8.18 -9.95
N ILE A 626 -31.87 7.54 -10.40
CA ILE A 626 -31.86 6.68 -11.57
C ILE A 626 -31.10 5.39 -11.24
N GLY A 627 -31.72 4.26 -11.56
CA GLY A 627 -31.15 2.94 -11.33
C GLY A 627 -31.85 1.86 -12.14
N ALA A 628 -31.40 0.63 -11.94
CA ALA A 628 -32.02 -0.59 -12.50
C ALA A 628 -32.03 -1.72 -11.46
N PHE A 629 -32.89 -2.72 -11.69
CA PHE A 629 -33.05 -3.85 -10.80
C PHE A 629 -33.37 -5.16 -11.54
#